data_bbed11b2cba818ae2e98d84b38240710
#
_entry.id   bbed11b2cba818ae2e98d84b38240710
#
_cell.length_a   1.000
_cell.length_b   1.000
_cell.length_c   1.000
_cell.angle_alpha   90.00
_cell.angle_beta   90.00
_cell.angle_gamma   90.00
#
_symmetry.space_group_name_H-M   'P 1'
#
loop_
_entity.id
_entity.type
_entity.pdbx_description
1 polymer ?
#
loop_
_entity_poly.entity_id
_entity_poly.type
_entity_poly.pdbx_seq_one_letter_code
_entity_poly.pdbx_strand_id
1 'polypeptide(L)'
;MAEQLEAILSEGLDALSLPCTDDTLRRFRLFYTLLSERGQQMNLTAISGEADVARLHMLDCAAVLTQAAFAGKRVLDVGSGAGFPGLVLKLLCPDLSLTLLDSTRKRVEFQQEVCAALNLTDVSCLHLRAEEAPAEMRESFDLVVSRAVARLSILSELCLPFVAMGGSFLAMKGPAADEEVAEGKNALRLLGGSEPSVLHYAVPGLDAARTLVVSEKIRPTPSKYPRRFTQMKKQPL
;
A
#
# COMPACT_ATOMS: atom_id res chain seq x y z
N MET A 1 9.63 -0.81 -27.96
CA MET A 1 8.71 -0.23 -26.95
C MET A 1 8.64 -1.07 -25.66
N ALA A 2 8.95 -2.37 -25.70
CA ALA A 2 9.03 -3.20 -24.48
C ALA A 2 10.22 -2.88 -23.53
N GLU A 3 11.18 -2.10 -24.02
CA GLU A 3 12.43 -1.79 -23.31
C GLU A 3 12.30 -0.60 -22.34
N GLN A 4 11.25 0.21 -22.42
CA GLN A 4 11.16 1.44 -21.62
C GLN A 4 10.81 1.16 -20.16
N LEU A 5 9.88 0.24 -19.87
CA LEU A 5 9.49 -0.12 -18.50
C LEU A 5 10.68 -0.74 -17.75
N GLU A 6 11.32 -1.76 -18.36
CA GLU A 6 12.43 -2.48 -17.73
C GLU A 6 13.63 -1.58 -17.51
N ALA A 7 13.97 -0.71 -18.47
CA ALA A 7 15.08 0.23 -18.31
C ALA A 7 14.84 1.18 -17.13
N ILE A 8 13.64 1.79 -17.04
CA ILE A 8 13.28 2.68 -15.94
C ILE A 8 13.30 1.93 -14.61
N LEU A 9 12.76 0.71 -14.57
CA LEU A 9 12.74 -0.09 -13.35
C LEU A 9 14.14 -0.52 -12.92
N SER A 10 14.99 -0.95 -13.86
CA SER A 10 16.37 -1.33 -13.55
C SER A 10 17.14 -0.17 -12.93
N GLU A 11 17.17 0.99 -13.61
CA GLU A 11 17.83 2.19 -13.11
C GLU A 11 17.26 2.64 -11.75
N GLY A 12 15.93 2.60 -11.62
CA GLY A 12 15.26 3.05 -10.41
C GLY A 12 15.45 2.11 -9.22
N LEU A 13 15.41 0.80 -9.41
CA LEU A 13 15.65 -0.19 -8.35
C LEU A 13 17.13 -0.16 -7.92
N ASP A 14 18.06 -0.03 -8.84
CA ASP A 14 19.48 0.15 -8.53
C ASP A 14 19.73 1.42 -7.71
N ALA A 15 19.13 2.53 -8.09
CA ALA A 15 19.21 3.79 -7.33
C ALA A 15 18.62 3.67 -5.91
N LEU A 16 17.62 2.81 -5.71
CA LEU A 16 17.04 2.49 -4.41
C LEU A 16 17.82 1.41 -3.65
N SER A 17 18.86 0.82 -4.24
CA SER A 17 19.60 -0.33 -3.69
C SER A 17 18.69 -1.53 -3.41
N LEU A 18 17.67 -1.74 -4.25
CA LEU A 18 16.75 -2.85 -4.17
C LEU A 18 17.12 -3.95 -5.18
N PRO A 19 16.74 -5.23 -4.89
CA PRO A 19 17.03 -6.32 -5.81
C PRO A 19 16.44 -6.10 -7.20
N CYS A 20 17.28 -6.14 -8.23
CA CYS A 20 16.88 -6.03 -9.62
C CYS A 20 17.51 -7.17 -10.42
N THR A 21 16.74 -8.23 -10.67
CA THR A 21 17.14 -9.37 -11.50
C THR A 21 16.30 -9.41 -12.78
N ASP A 22 16.74 -10.16 -13.79
CA ASP A 22 15.95 -10.39 -14.99
C ASP A 22 14.58 -10.99 -14.67
N ASP A 23 14.48 -11.82 -13.63
CA ASP A 23 13.21 -12.36 -13.16
C ASP A 23 12.31 -11.28 -12.55
N THR A 24 12.88 -10.40 -11.74
CA THR A 24 12.16 -9.24 -11.19
C THR A 24 11.58 -8.38 -12.31
N LEU A 25 12.37 -8.04 -13.32
CA LEU A 25 11.93 -7.21 -14.45
C LEU A 25 10.85 -7.92 -15.27
N ARG A 26 11.00 -9.23 -15.56
CA ARG A 26 9.96 -10.01 -16.26
C ARG A 26 8.65 -10.04 -15.50
N ARG A 27 8.67 -10.18 -14.17
CA ARG A 27 7.48 -10.17 -13.33
C ARG A 27 6.79 -8.79 -13.34
N PHE A 28 7.54 -7.71 -13.27
CA PHE A 28 6.99 -6.36 -13.41
C PHE A 28 6.39 -6.14 -14.81
N ARG A 29 7.05 -6.63 -15.86
CA ARG A 29 6.52 -6.57 -17.23
C ARG A 29 5.18 -7.30 -17.33
N LEU A 30 5.09 -8.50 -16.78
CA LEU A 30 3.85 -9.27 -16.79
C LEU A 30 2.74 -8.53 -16.01
N PHE A 31 3.06 -7.98 -14.84
CA PHE A 31 2.11 -7.18 -14.07
C PHE A 31 1.62 -5.96 -14.87
N TYR A 32 2.53 -5.23 -15.53
CA TYR A 32 2.17 -4.10 -16.39
C TYR A 32 1.27 -4.51 -17.55
N THR A 33 1.56 -5.61 -18.21
CA THR A 33 0.77 -6.13 -19.33
C THR A 33 -0.67 -6.40 -18.89
N LEU A 34 -0.85 -7.14 -17.80
CA LEU A 34 -2.17 -7.40 -17.22
C LEU A 34 -2.89 -6.12 -16.81
N LEU A 35 -2.17 -5.19 -16.18
CA LEU A 35 -2.72 -3.89 -15.76
C LEU A 35 -3.17 -3.07 -16.98
N SER A 36 -2.40 -3.04 -18.07
CA SER A 36 -2.72 -2.30 -19.29
C SER A 36 -3.92 -2.90 -20.01
N GLU A 37 -3.99 -4.23 -20.14
CA GLU A 37 -5.08 -4.93 -20.80
C GLU A 37 -6.40 -4.80 -20.05
N ARG A 38 -6.38 -4.95 -18.71
CA ARG A 38 -7.57 -4.88 -17.87
C ARG A 38 -7.93 -3.45 -17.46
N GLY A 39 -6.94 -2.57 -17.37
CA GLY A 39 -7.12 -1.19 -16.90
C GLY A 39 -8.10 -0.39 -17.74
N GLN A 40 -8.07 -0.57 -19.04
CA GLN A 40 -8.98 0.09 -19.97
C GLN A 40 -10.46 -0.34 -19.77
N GLN A 41 -10.68 -1.61 -19.39
CA GLN A 41 -12.03 -2.16 -19.20
C GLN A 41 -12.60 -1.88 -17.81
N MET A 42 -11.73 -1.72 -16.80
CA MET A 42 -12.12 -1.75 -15.40
C MET A 42 -11.86 -0.45 -14.63
N ASN A 43 -11.25 0.56 -15.27
CA ASN A 43 -10.82 1.82 -14.61
C ASN A 43 -9.96 1.53 -13.35
N LEU A 44 -8.98 0.64 -13.48
CA LEU A 44 -8.12 0.21 -12.36
C LEU A 44 -7.19 1.33 -11.88
N THR A 45 -6.72 2.16 -12.81
CA THR A 45 -5.85 3.31 -12.55
C THR A 45 -6.09 4.39 -13.61
N ALA A 46 -5.89 5.66 -13.21
CA ALA A 46 -5.88 6.79 -14.15
C ALA A 46 -4.50 6.99 -14.81
N ILE A 47 -3.46 6.31 -14.30
CA ILE A 47 -2.10 6.39 -14.83
C ILE A 47 -1.95 5.36 -15.94
N SER A 48 -1.45 5.80 -17.10
CA SER A 48 -1.26 4.96 -18.28
C SER A 48 0.12 5.21 -18.90
N GLY A 49 0.57 4.25 -19.70
CA GLY A 49 1.89 4.30 -20.32
C GLY A 49 3.00 3.71 -19.43
N GLU A 50 4.02 3.14 -20.08
CA GLU A 50 5.08 2.40 -19.40
C GLU A 50 5.87 3.27 -18.42
N ALA A 51 6.27 4.46 -18.86
CA ALA A 51 7.11 5.33 -18.05
C ALA A 51 6.40 5.83 -16.78
N ASP A 52 5.12 6.20 -16.91
CA ASP A 52 4.36 6.71 -15.78
C ASP A 52 3.99 5.60 -14.80
N VAL A 53 3.60 4.41 -15.29
CA VAL A 53 3.33 3.26 -14.43
C VAL A 53 4.62 2.82 -13.70
N ALA A 54 5.76 2.78 -14.40
CA ALA A 54 7.04 2.46 -13.78
C ALA A 54 7.39 3.42 -12.64
N ARG A 55 7.28 4.72 -12.85
CA ARG A 55 7.68 5.74 -11.86
C ARG A 55 6.62 5.98 -10.79
N LEU A 56 5.37 6.27 -11.21
CA LEU A 56 4.30 6.72 -10.31
C LEU A 56 3.59 5.58 -9.58
N HIS A 57 3.79 4.34 -10.03
CA HIS A 57 3.24 3.17 -9.34
C HIS A 57 4.35 2.25 -8.82
N MET A 58 5.18 1.68 -9.70
CA MET A 58 6.10 0.61 -9.29
C MET A 58 7.25 1.15 -8.42
N LEU A 59 8.00 2.15 -8.88
CA LEU A 59 9.11 2.73 -8.11
C LEU A 59 8.62 3.51 -6.89
N ASP A 60 7.49 4.21 -6.99
CA ASP A 60 6.86 4.88 -5.84
C ASP A 60 6.54 3.89 -4.71
N CYS A 61 6.00 2.71 -5.04
CA CYS A 61 5.76 1.66 -4.06
C CYS A 61 7.05 0.96 -3.59
N ALA A 62 7.99 0.72 -4.51
CA ALA A 62 9.27 0.08 -4.18
C ALA A 62 10.08 0.91 -3.17
N ALA A 63 10.08 2.23 -3.30
CA ALA A 63 10.81 3.13 -2.42
C ALA A 63 10.39 3.01 -0.94
N VAL A 64 9.19 2.52 -0.64
CA VAL A 64 8.75 2.28 0.75
C VAL A 64 9.58 1.18 1.43
N LEU A 65 10.14 0.23 0.67
CA LEU A 65 11.03 -0.82 1.20
C LEU A 65 12.34 -0.27 1.80
N THR A 66 12.74 0.94 1.40
CA THR A 66 13.91 1.62 1.98
C THR A 66 13.59 2.33 3.30
N GLN A 67 12.31 2.46 3.64
CA GLN A 67 11.83 3.20 4.81
C GLN A 67 11.42 2.31 5.98
N ALA A 68 11.12 1.02 5.74
CA ALA A 68 10.69 0.08 6.76
C ALA A 68 11.09 -1.36 6.40
N ALA A 69 11.25 -2.21 7.42
CA ALA A 69 11.59 -3.62 7.23
C ALA A 69 10.33 -4.46 7.00
N PHE A 70 10.25 -5.14 5.86
CA PHE A 70 9.12 -5.97 5.44
C PHE A 70 9.37 -7.49 5.49
N ALA A 71 10.63 -7.92 5.45
CA ALA A 71 10.98 -9.34 5.40
C ALA A 71 10.40 -10.14 6.58
N GLY A 72 9.70 -11.22 6.29
CA GLY A 72 9.04 -12.09 7.26
C GLY A 72 7.82 -11.46 7.97
N LYS A 73 7.34 -10.30 7.54
CA LYS A 73 6.20 -9.60 8.15
C LYS A 73 4.87 -10.01 7.55
N ARG A 74 3.82 -10.00 8.38
CA ARG A 74 2.43 -10.07 7.96
C ARG A 74 2.00 -8.66 7.58
N VAL A 75 1.73 -8.45 6.29
CA VAL A 75 1.42 -7.14 5.71
C VAL A 75 -0.03 -7.12 5.24
N LEU A 76 -0.79 -6.10 5.63
CA LEU A 76 -2.12 -5.82 5.09
C LEU A 76 -2.06 -4.53 4.26
N ASP A 77 -2.51 -4.61 3.01
CA ASP A 77 -2.71 -3.44 2.13
C ASP A 77 -4.20 -3.07 2.11
N VAL A 78 -4.56 -1.96 2.74
CA VAL A 78 -5.95 -1.49 2.86
C VAL A 78 -6.30 -0.55 1.71
N GLY A 79 -7.30 -0.95 0.92
CA GLY A 79 -7.69 -0.25 -0.29
C GLY A 79 -6.68 -0.45 -1.41
N SER A 80 -6.21 -1.68 -1.57
CA SER A 80 -5.12 -2.09 -2.44
C SER A 80 -5.32 -1.78 -3.93
N GLY A 81 -6.55 -1.50 -4.38
CA GLY A 81 -6.84 -1.07 -5.74
C GLY A 81 -6.38 -2.08 -6.79
N ALA A 82 -5.53 -1.65 -7.69
CA ALA A 82 -4.89 -2.53 -8.67
C ALA A 82 -3.70 -3.34 -8.09
N GLY A 83 -3.59 -3.44 -6.76
CA GLY A 83 -2.51 -4.16 -6.07
C GLY A 83 -1.32 -3.28 -5.67
N PHE A 84 -1.51 -1.96 -5.56
CA PHE A 84 -0.49 -1.01 -5.14
C PHE A 84 -0.75 -0.44 -3.74
N PRO A 85 0.21 -0.52 -2.80
CA PRO A 85 1.60 -0.96 -2.98
C PRO A 85 1.81 -2.47 -2.86
N GLY A 86 0.87 -3.26 -2.34
CA GLY A 86 1.08 -4.61 -1.85
C GLY A 86 1.78 -5.56 -2.83
N LEU A 87 1.35 -5.64 -4.09
CA LEU A 87 1.97 -6.55 -5.07
C LEU A 87 3.41 -6.16 -5.41
N VAL A 88 3.72 -4.87 -5.47
CA VAL A 88 5.10 -4.41 -5.69
C VAL A 88 5.99 -4.80 -4.51
N LEU A 89 5.51 -4.59 -3.28
CA LEU A 89 6.22 -5.00 -2.06
C LEU A 89 6.48 -6.51 -2.05
N LYS A 90 5.49 -7.32 -2.43
CA LYS A 90 5.62 -8.78 -2.51
C LYS A 90 6.61 -9.25 -3.58
N LEU A 91 6.63 -8.59 -4.73
CA LEU A 91 7.58 -8.91 -5.81
C LEU A 91 9.04 -8.66 -5.40
N LEU A 92 9.30 -7.60 -4.63
CA LEU A 92 10.64 -7.22 -4.20
C LEU A 92 11.05 -7.81 -2.85
N CYS A 93 10.07 -8.21 -2.04
CA CYS A 93 10.28 -8.83 -0.74
C CYS A 93 9.41 -10.10 -0.63
N PRO A 94 9.82 -11.21 -1.27
CA PRO A 94 8.99 -12.42 -1.39
C PRO A 94 8.68 -13.10 -0.04
N ASP A 95 9.47 -12.86 0.99
CA ASP A 95 9.30 -13.47 2.31
C ASP A 95 8.19 -12.82 3.16
N LEU A 96 7.59 -11.71 2.73
CA LEU A 96 6.44 -11.14 3.43
C LEU A 96 5.16 -11.98 3.16
N SER A 97 4.29 -12.09 4.17
CA SER A 97 2.93 -12.61 4.00
C SER A 97 1.99 -11.44 3.69
N LEU A 98 1.30 -11.47 2.56
CA LEU A 98 0.50 -10.36 2.05
C LEU A 98 -0.99 -10.63 2.10
N THR A 99 -1.74 -9.69 2.66
CA THR A 99 -3.19 -9.62 2.49
C THR A 99 -3.54 -8.33 1.75
N LEU A 100 -4.21 -8.45 0.62
CA LEU A 100 -4.78 -7.34 -0.16
C LEU A 100 -6.25 -7.21 0.17
N LEU A 101 -6.70 -6.04 0.59
CA LEU A 101 -8.08 -5.78 0.94
C LEU A 101 -8.64 -4.62 0.11
N ASP A 102 -9.69 -4.87 -0.66
CA ASP A 102 -10.43 -3.84 -1.39
C ASP A 102 -11.94 -4.09 -1.36
N SER A 103 -12.71 -3.03 -1.30
CA SER A 103 -14.18 -3.08 -1.29
C SER A 103 -14.80 -3.30 -2.68
N THR A 104 -14.00 -3.31 -3.74
CA THR A 104 -14.44 -3.43 -5.12
C THR A 104 -14.11 -4.81 -5.68
N ARG A 105 -15.14 -5.64 -5.89
CA ARG A 105 -14.98 -7.02 -6.39
C ARG A 105 -14.08 -7.14 -7.61
N LYS A 106 -14.29 -6.31 -8.63
CA LYS A 106 -13.48 -6.34 -9.86
C LYS A 106 -11.98 -6.12 -9.62
N ARG A 107 -11.63 -5.27 -8.64
CA ARG A 107 -10.22 -5.03 -8.27
C ARG A 107 -9.62 -6.27 -7.61
N VAL A 108 -10.37 -6.93 -6.73
CA VAL A 108 -9.93 -8.17 -6.08
C VAL A 108 -9.77 -9.30 -7.10
N GLU A 109 -10.69 -9.45 -8.05
CA GLU A 109 -10.58 -10.42 -9.15
C GLU A 109 -9.32 -10.17 -9.99
N PHE A 110 -9.02 -8.91 -10.30
CA PHE A 110 -7.77 -8.54 -10.98
C PHE A 110 -6.53 -8.90 -10.15
N GLN A 111 -6.53 -8.61 -8.85
CA GLN A 111 -5.41 -8.97 -7.97
C GLN A 111 -5.18 -10.48 -7.95
N GLN A 112 -6.25 -11.28 -7.89
CA GLN A 112 -6.18 -12.74 -7.95
C GLN A 112 -5.60 -13.23 -9.29
N GLU A 113 -6.00 -12.61 -10.41
CA GLU A 113 -5.44 -12.88 -11.74
C GLU A 113 -3.94 -12.60 -11.78
N VAL A 114 -3.49 -11.45 -11.27
CA VAL A 114 -2.06 -11.10 -11.20
C VAL A 114 -1.30 -12.07 -10.30
N CYS A 115 -1.82 -12.40 -9.12
CA CYS A 115 -1.18 -13.35 -8.21
C CYS A 115 -1.00 -14.73 -8.86
N ALA A 116 -2.01 -15.22 -9.56
CA ALA A 116 -1.95 -16.50 -10.28
C ALA A 116 -0.94 -16.45 -11.42
N ALA A 117 -0.96 -15.41 -12.25
CA ALA A 117 -0.05 -15.25 -13.38
C ALA A 117 1.42 -15.14 -12.96
N LEU A 118 1.68 -14.50 -11.82
CA LEU A 118 3.01 -14.32 -11.24
C LEU A 118 3.44 -15.48 -10.32
N ASN A 119 2.58 -16.50 -10.13
CA ASN A 119 2.80 -17.60 -9.20
C ASN A 119 3.20 -17.12 -7.80
N LEU A 120 2.51 -16.09 -7.28
CA LEU A 120 2.76 -15.56 -5.95
C LEU A 120 2.18 -16.50 -4.90
N THR A 121 3.00 -16.88 -3.94
CA THR A 121 2.60 -17.67 -2.77
C THR A 121 2.44 -16.76 -1.56
N ASP A 122 1.69 -17.21 -0.56
CA ASP A 122 1.46 -16.47 0.68
C ASP A 122 0.85 -15.07 0.45
N VAL A 123 -0.14 -15.01 -0.48
CA VAL A 123 -0.93 -13.82 -0.79
C VAL A 123 -2.41 -14.16 -0.68
N SER A 124 -3.16 -13.34 0.05
CA SER A 124 -4.62 -13.39 0.16
C SER A 124 -5.25 -12.13 -0.43
N CYS A 125 -6.24 -12.28 -1.30
CA CYS A 125 -7.00 -11.16 -1.88
C CYS A 125 -8.43 -11.19 -1.34
N LEU A 126 -8.82 -10.17 -0.57
CA LEU A 126 -10.09 -10.13 0.16
C LEU A 126 -11.01 -9.04 -0.40
N HIS A 127 -12.20 -9.44 -0.87
CA HIS A 127 -13.28 -8.52 -1.20
C HIS A 127 -14.06 -8.17 0.06
N LEU A 128 -13.66 -7.08 0.73
CA LEU A 128 -14.20 -6.71 2.03
C LEU A 128 -14.03 -5.20 2.26
N ARG A 129 -14.95 -4.59 3.00
CA ARG A 129 -14.77 -3.25 3.54
C ARG A 129 -13.97 -3.33 4.84
N ALA A 130 -12.99 -2.44 5.02
CA ALA A 130 -12.13 -2.46 6.20
C ALA A 130 -12.93 -2.34 7.51
N GLU A 131 -13.99 -1.52 7.53
CA GLU A 131 -14.86 -1.35 8.69
C GLU A 131 -15.81 -2.54 8.97
N GLU A 132 -15.88 -3.49 8.05
CA GLU A 132 -16.71 -4.72 8.16
C GLU A 132 -15.84 -5.97 8.32
N ALA A 133 -14.54 -5.81 8.56
CA ALA A 133 -13.62 -6.93 8.67
C ALA A 133 -13.93 -7.79 9.94
N PRO A 134 -13.76 -9.11 9.83
CA PRO A 134 -13.97 -10.01 10.94
C PRO A 134 -12.98 -9.78 12.09
N ALA A 135 -13.41 -10.13 13.31
CA ALA A 135 -12.66 -9.83 14.53
C ALA A 135 -11.25 -10.46 14.55
N GLU A 136 -11.07 -11.59 13.85
CA GLU A 136 -9.80 -12.32 13.76
C GLU A 136 -8.71 -11.52 13.05
N MET A 137 -9.07 -10.57 12.19
CA MET A 137 -8.13 -9.68 11.52
C MET A 137 -7.66 -8.53 12.42
N ARG A 138 -8.36 -8.30 13.55
CA ARG A 138 -8.04 -7.19 14.44
C ARG A 138 -6.69 -7.41 15.11
N GLU A 139 -5.84 -6.36 15.06
CA GLU A 139 -4.51 -6.35 15.69
C GLU A 139 -3.65 -7.58 15.34
N SER A 140 -3.78 -8.07 14.09
CA SER A 140 -3.12 -9.29 13.63
C SER A 140 -1.99 -9.09 12.62
N PHE A 141 -1.77 -7.86 12.12
CA PHE A 141 -0.76 -7.57 11.11
C PHE A 141 0.41 -6.78 11.69
N ASP A 142 1.62 -7.15 11.30
CA ASP A 142 2.83 -6.47 11.75
C ASP A 142 2.98 -5.10 11.07
N LEU A 143 2.57 -5.02 9.79
CA LEU A 143 2.52 -3.78 9.02
C LEU A 143 1.16 -3.65 8.33
N VAL A 144 0.58 -2.46 8.40
CA VAL A 144 -0.61 -2.11 7.61
C VAL A 144 -0.23 -0.95 6.71
N VAL A 145 -0.29 -1.16 5.41
CA VAL A 145 0.04 -0.13 4.41
C VAL A 145 -1.22 0.37 3.73
N SER A 146 -1.21 1.59 3.27
CA SER A 146 -2.28 2.12 2.41
C SER A 146 -1.78 3.29 1.57
N ARG A 147 -2.32 3.41 0.34
CA ARG A 147 -2.00 4.47 -0.62
C ARG A 147 -3.27 5.06 -1.23
N ALA A 148 -3.40 6.39 -1.22
CA ALA A 148 -4.43 7.15 -1.96
C ALA A 148 -5.90 6.78 -1.65
N VAL A 149 -6.22 6.30 -0.45
CA VAL A 149 -7.59 5.88 -0.09
C VAL A 149 -8.41 7.03 0.49
N ALA A 150 -7.88 7.75 1.47
CA ALA A 150 -8.59 8.81 2.20
C ALA A 150 -7.61 9.77 2.91
N ARG A 151 -8.13 10.86 3.49
CA ARG A 151 -7.37 11.72 4.41
C ARG A 151 -6.93 10.91 5.63
N LEU A 152 -5.82 11.33 6.25
CA LEU A 152 -5.16 10.56 7.31
C LEU A 152 -6.08 10.26 8.50
N SER A 153 -6.96 11.19 8.90
CA SER A 153 -7.91 10.98 9.99
C SER A 153 -8.86 9.80 9.74
N ILE A 154 -9.41 9.67 8.52
CA ILE A 154 -10.27 8.54 8.13
C ILE A 154 -9.43 7.28 7.91
N LEU A 155 -8.30 7.42 7.24
CA LEU A 155 -7.41 6.31 6.92
C LEU A 155 -6.88 5.63 8.17
N SER A 156 -6.55 6.39 9.21
CA SER A 156 -6.13 5.87 10.52
C SER A 156 -7.19 4.96 11.13
N GLU A 157 -8.47 5.33 11.03
CA GLU A 157 -9.57 4.53 11.57
C GLU A 157 -9.81 3.24 10.76
N LEU A 158 -9.49 3.24 9.46
CA LEU A 158 -9.57 2.05 8.61
C LEU A 158 -8.37 1.11 8.78
N CYS A 159 -7.21 1.60 9.22
CA CYS A 159 -5.95 0.84 9.22
C CYS A 159 -5.48 0.42 10.62
N LEU A 160 -5.48 1.34 11.61
CA LEU A 160 -4.93 1.06 12.95
C LEU A 160 -5.62 -0.10 13.70
N PRO A 161 -6.92 -0.38 13.51
CA PRO A 161 -7.55 -1.55 14.11
C PRO A 161 -6.93 -2.89 13.71
N PHE A 162 -6.22 -2.96 12.60
CA PHE A 162 -5.56 -4.18 12.11
C PHE A 162 -4.11 -4.33 12.59
N VAL A 163 -3.48 -3.23 13.00
CA VAL A 163 -2.07 -3.23 13.40
C VAL A 163 -1.90 -3.94 14.72
N ALA A 164 -1.05 -4.97 14.77
CA ALA A 164 -0.66 -5.67 15.98
C ALA A 164 0.11 -4.75 16.94
N MET A 165 0.09 -5.05 18.25
CA MET A 165 0.88 -4.31 19.24
C MET A 165 2.36 -4.34 18.86
N GLY A 166 3.02 -3.18 18.83
CA GLY A 166 4.41 -3.01 18.36
C GLY A 166 4.56 -3.04 16.83
N GLY A 167 3.49 -3.29 16.08
CA GLY A 167 3.45 -3.15 14.62
C GLY A 167 3.28 -1.70 14.19
N SER A 168 3.25 -1.44 12.88
CA SER A 168 3.19 -0.08 12.33
C SER A 168 2.14 0.09 11.23
N PHE A 169 1.49 1.23 11.26
CA PHE A 169 0.70 1.75 10.16
C PHE A 169 1.56 2.67 9.28
N LEU A 170 1.54 2.43 7.96
CA LEU A 170 2.33 3.10 6.95
C LEU A 170 1.39 3.74 5.92
N ALA A 171 1.22 5.06 5.98
CA ALA A 171 0.39 5.79 5.02
C ALA A 171 1.25 6.47 3.95
N MET A 172 1.15 6.01 2.70
CA MET A 172 1.82 6.65 1.56
C MET A 172 1.04 7.89 1.15
N LYS A 173 1.71 9.03 1.17
CA LYS A 173 1.14 10.36 0.91
C LYS A 173 1.93 11.12 -0.15
N GLY A 174 1.27 12.08 -0.79
CA GLY A 174 1.91 13.06 -1.66
C GLY A 174 2.70 14.12 -0.86
N PRO A 175 3.24 15.12 -1.56
CA PRO A 175 4.10 16.15 -0.95
C PRO A 175 3.39 17.05 0.08
N ALA A 176 2.06 17.19 0.01
CA ALA A 176 1.28 18.03 0.93
C ALA A 176 0.75 17.24 2.14
N ALA A 177 1.57 16.36 2.73
CA ALA A 177 1.13 15.52 3.85
C ALA A 177 1.08 16.25 5.20
N ASP A 178 1.81 17.32 5.39
CA ASP A 178 1.98 17.96 6.70
C ASP A 178 0.65 18.46 7.29
N GLU A 179 -0.22 19.05 6.47
CA GLU A 179 -1.56 19.46 6.90
C GLU A 179 -2.41 18.26 7.31
N GLU A 180 -2.39 17.18 6.51
CA GLU A 180 -3.11 15.96 6.85
C GLU A 180 -2.58 15.29 8.12
N VAL A 181 -1.27 15.37 8.37
CA VAL A 181 -0.65 14.85 9.59
C VAL A 181 -1.14 15.65 10.80
N ALA A 182 -1.15 16.97 10.71
CA ALA A 182 -1.64 17.82 11.79
C ALA A 182 -3.11 17.50 12.15
N GLU A 183 -3.97 17.35 11.14
CA GLU A 183 -5.38 16.98 11.32
C GLU A 183 -5.57 15.54 11.82
N GLY A 184 -4.71 14.61 11.40
CA GLY A 184 -4.81 13.18 11.71
C GLY A 184 -4.24 12.76 13.06
N LYS A 185 -3.45 13.61 13.74
CA LYS A 185 -2.80 13.28 15.03
C LYS A 185 -3.77 12.77 16.08
N ASN A 186 -4.92 13.44 16.20
CA ASN A 186 -5.93 13.04 17.18
C ASN A 186 -6.49 11.64 16.88
N ALA A 187 -6.75 11.34 15.61
CA ALA A 187 -7.22 10.02 15.19
C ALA A 187 -6.18 8.93 15.53
N LEU A 188 -4.92 9.14 15.16
CA LEU A 188 -3.84 8.21 15.49
C LEU A 188 -3.80 7.91 16.99
N ARG A 189 -3.79 8.96 17.84
CA ARG A 189 -3.76 8.83 19.30
C ARG A 189 -4.97 8.08 19.86
N LEU A 190 -6.18 8.39 19.38
CA LEU A 190 -7.42 7.75 19.84
C LEU A 190 -7.49 6.27 19.48
N LEU A 191 -6.88 5.90 18.35
CA LEU A 191 -6.89 4.53 17.82
C LEU A 191 -5.72 3.67 18.34
N GLY A 192 -4.88 4.23 19.22
CA GLY A 192 -3.79 3.52 19.87
C GLY A 192 -2.45 3.62 19.14
N GLY A 193 -2.33 4.49 18.14
CA GLY A 193 -1.08 4.82 17.49
C GLY A 193 -0.20 5.77 18.31
N SER A 194 1.09 5.76 18.01
CA SER A 194 2.09 6.75 18.49
C SER A 194 1.91 8.09 17.79
N GLU A 195 2.62 9.11 18.26
CA GLU A 195 2.87 10.33 17.44
C GLU A 195 3.47 9.88 16.10
N PRO A 196 2.98 10.43 14.98
CA PRO A 196 3.46 10.04 13.66
C PRO A 196 4.87 10.53 13.39
N SER A 197 5.71 9.65 12.84
CA SER A 197 6.94 10.03 12.15
C SER A 197 6.60 10.35 10.69
N VAL A 198 7.14 11.44 10.17
CA VAL A 198 6.97 11.86 8.78
C VAL A 198 8.30 11.70 8.06
N LEU A 199 8.36 10.73 7.15
CA LEU A 199 9.56 10.44 6.38
C LEU A 199 9.39 10.95 4.96
N HIS A 200 10.28 11.82 4.52
CA HIS A 200 10.34 12.29 3.15
C HIS A 200 11.35 11.46 2.37
N TYR A 201 10.95 10.94 1.21
CA TYR A 201 11.82 10.13 0.38
C TYR A 201 11.69 10.50 -1.10
N ALA A 202 12.77 10.30 -1.83
CA ALA A 202 12.80 10.50 -3.27
C ALA A 202 12.39 9.21 -3.99
N VAL A 203 11.72 9.37 -5.12
CA VAL A 203 11.45 8.28 -6.06
C VAL A 203 12.28 8.56 -7.32
N PRO A 204 13.11 7.62 -7.76
CA PRO A 204 13.95 7.82 -8.95
C PRO A 204 13.13 8.23 -10.16
N GLY A 205 13.55 9.32 -10.81
CA GLY A 205 12.88 9.89 -11.98
C GLY A 205 11.62 10.70 -11.68
N LEU A 206 11.36 11.07 -10.42
CA LEU A 206 10.32 12.02 -10.03
C LEU A 206 10.93 13.21 -9.29
N ASP A 207 10.54 14.41 -9.68
CA ASP A 207 11.01 15.66 -9.04
C ASP A 207 10.33 15.88 -7.67
N ALA A 208 9.08 15.42 -7.52
CA ALA A 208 8.32 15.62 -6.31
C ALA A 208 8.64 14.53 -5.26
N ALA A 209 9.10 14.94 -4.10
CA ALA A 209 9.26 14.06 -2.94
C ALA A 209 7.95 13.38 -2.56
N ARG A 210 8.07 12.20 -1.97
CA ARG A 210 6.98 11.46 -1.37
C ARG A 210 7.07 11.51 0.14
N THR A 211 5.95 11.27 0.77
CA THR A 211 5.86 11.27 2.23
C THR A 211 5.31 9.92 2.70
N LEU A 212 5.99 9.30 3.65
CA LEU A 212 5.49 8.16 4.40
C LEU A 212 5.19 8.61 5.82
N VAL A 213 3.93 8.52 6.22
CA VAL A 213 3.51 8.75 7.60
C VAL A 213 3.50 7.40 8.30
N VAL A 214 4.30 7.29 9.37
CA VAL A 214 4.47 6.05 10.14
C VAL A 214 3.93 6.29 11.55
N SER A 215 3.04 5.41 12.03
CA SER A 215 2.58 5.39 13.42
C SER A 215 2.65 3.97 13.97
N GLU A 216 3.42 3.79 15.05
CA GLU A 216 3.54 2.51 15.75
C GLU A 216 2.29 2.27 16.63
N LYS A 217 1.86 1.03 16.72
CA LYS A 217 0.77 0.61 17.60
C LYS A 217 1.26 0.44 19.03
N ILE A 218 0.97 1.42 19.88
CA ILE A 218 1.44 1.47 21.28
C ILE A 218 0.34 1.14 22.30
N ARG A 219 -0.93 1.09 21.88
CA ARG A 219 -2.09 0.73 22.71
C ARG A 219 -3.15 0.01 21.87
N PRO A 220 -3.97 -0.86 22.45
CA PRO A 220 -5.09 -1.46 21.75
C PRO A 220 -6.07 -0.41 21.23
N THR A 221 -6.61 -0.62 20.03
CA THR A 221 -7.68 0.22 19.49
C THR A 221 -8.97 -0.05 20.27
N PRO A 222 -9.67 0.99 20.80
CA PRO A 222 -10.94 0.77 21.51
C PRO A 222 -11.96 0.03 20.63
N SER A 223 -12.75 -0.87 21.24
CA SER A 223 -13.67 -1.79 20.54
C SER A 223 -14.76 -1.09 19.72
N LYS A 224 -15.09 0.17 20.03
CA LYS A 224 -16.03 1.00 19.25
C LYS A 224 -15.53 1.39 17.87
N TYR A 225 -14.24 1.17 17.56
CA TYR A 225 -13.63 1.46 16.27
C TYR A 225 -13.26 0.16 15.53
N PRO A 226 -13.32 0.13 14.20
CA PRO A 226 -13.72 1.25 13.32
C PRO A 226 -15.24 1.50 13.38
N ARG A 227 -15.64 2.74 13.17
CA ARG A 227 -17.04 3.13 12.95
C ARG A 227 -17.46 2.82 11.51
N ARG A 228 -18.74 2.94 11.22
CA ARG A 228 -19.24 2.86 9.83
C ARG A 228 -18.64 3.97 8.97
N PHE A 229 -18.26 3.69 7.73
CA PHE A 229 -17.60 4.63 6.83
C PHE A 229 -18.38 5.95 6.63
N THR A 230 -19.70 5.88 6.56
CA THR A 230 -20.57 7.06 6.48
C THR A 230 -20.43 7.98 7.70
N GLN A 231 -20.20 7.43 8.88
CA GLN A 231 -19.98 8.18 10.11
C GLN A 231 -18.58 8.81 10.12
N MET A 232 -17.55 8.06 9.69
CA MET A 232 -16.18 8.59 9.55
C MET A 232 -16.14 9.82 8.63
N LYS A 233 -16.85 9.76 7.48
CA LYS A 233 -16.95 10.89 6.54
C LYS A 233 -17.65 12.11 7.10
N LYS A 234 -18.71 11.90 7.87
CA LYS A 234 -19.48 13.01 8.47
C LYS A 234 -18.74 13.69 9.64
N GLN A 235 -18.00 12.90 10.38
CA GLN A 235 -17.32 13.29 11.60
C GLN A 235 -15.95 12.59 11.71
N PRO A 236 -14.93 13.00 10.92
CA PRO A 236 -13.56 12.48 11.09
C PRO A 236 -13.07 12.67 12.54
N LEU A 237 -12.16 11.79 13.02
CA LEU A 237 -11.59 11.85 14.36
C LEU A 237 -10.60 13.00 14.54
#